data_14e92bac0490a9f3d60b9744bc6a45d7
#
_entry.id   14e92bac0490a9f3d60b9744bc6a45d7
#
_cell.length_a   1.000
_cell.length_b   1.000
_cell.length_c   1.000
_cell.angle_alpha   90.00
_cell.angle_beta   90.00
_cell.angle_gamma   90.00
#
_symmetry.space_group_name_H-M   'P 1'
#
loop_
_entity.id
_entity.type
_entity.pdbx_description
1 polymer ?
#
loop_
_entity_poly.entity_id
_entity_poly.type
_entity_poly.pdbx_seq_one_letter_code
_entity_poly.pdbx_strand_id
1 'polypeptide(L)'
;MALAILGKQMDSVSFSKYIEDLGISGRSTIDFVIGGSLGLSDDILKRADFQISFSKMTFPHQLMRVVLLEQIYRAMRIMKNEPYHK
;
A
#
# COMPACT_ATOMS: atom_id res chain seq x y z
N MET A 1 5.16 5.31 -1.93
CA MET A 1 5.09 3.90 -1.49
C MET A 1 4.94 3.01 -2.71
N ALA A 2 5.80 2.05 -2.88
CA ALA A 2 5.80 1.19 -4.06
C ALA A 2 5.25 -0.20 -3.72
N LEU A 3 4.40 -0.76 -4.59
CA LEU A 3 3.90 -2.11 -4.45
C LEU A 3 4.85 -3.05 -5.19
N ALA A 4 5.53 -3.91 -4.45
CA ALA A 4 6.52 -4.81 -4.99
C ALA A 4 6.37 -6.20 -4.34
N ILE A 5 6.55 -7.25 -5.15
CA ILE A 5 6.40 -8.62 -4.66
C ILE A 5 7.35 -8.91 -3.51
N LEU A 6 8.57 -8.38 -3.57
CA LEU A 6 9.59 -8.56 -2.53
C LEU A 6 9.53 -7.49 -1.43
N GLY A 7 8.51 -6.63 -1.44
CA GLY A 7 8.33 -5.64 -0.39
C GLY A 7 7.87 -6.27 0.92
N LYS A 8 7.79 -5.45 1.97
CA LYS A 8 7.33 -5.91 3.27
C LYS A 8 5.85 -6.22 3.25
N GLN A 9 5.47 -7.40 3.70
CA GLN A 9 4.07 -7.77 3.84
C GLN A 9 3.52 -7.21 5.15
N MET A 10 2.28 -6.70 5.08
CA MET A 10 1.56 -6.16 6.24
C MET A 10 0.13 -6.63 6.23
N ASP A 11 -0.46 -6.80 7.42
CA ASP A 11 -1.91 -6.95 7.50
C ASP A 11 -2.59 -5.60 7.38
N SER A 12 -3.92 -5.59 7.29
CA SER A 12 -4.68 -4.36 7.08
C SER A 12 -4.59 -3.41 8.26
N VAL A 13 -4.53 -3.92 9.47
CA VAL A 13 -4.40 -3.09 10.67
C VAL A 13 -3.04 -2.41 10.71
N SER A 14 -1.96 -3.15 10.43
CA SER A 14 -0.61 -2.58 10.37
C SER A 14 -0.48 -1.54 9.26
N PHE A 15 -1.09 -1.80 8.09
CA PHE A 15 -1.11 -0.84 7.00
C PHE A 15 -1.80 0.46 7.40
N SER A 16 -2.96 0.35 8.07
CA SER A 16 -3.69 1.49 8.59
C SER A 16 -2.83 2.31 9.56
N LYS A 17 -2.14 1.64 10.47
CA LYS A 17 -1.27 2.31 11.45
C LYS A 17 -0.13 3.04 10.75
N TYR A 18 0.47 2.42 9.72
CA TYR A 18 1.54 3.05 8.97
C TYR A 18 1.08 4.33 8.27
N ILE A 19 -0.11 4.29 7.62
CA ILE A 19 -0.69 5.45 6.96
C ILE A 19 -0.96 6.57 7.98
N GLU A 20 -1.52 6.22 9.14
CA GLU A 20 -1.80 7.17 10.21
C GLU A 20 -0.51 7.84 10.71
N ASP A 21 0.54 7.04 10.93
CA ASP A 21 1.82 7.55 11.41
C ASP A 21 2.46 8.52 10.40
N LEU A 22 2.32 8.25 9.10
CA LEU A 22 2.80 9.17 8.08
C LEU A 22 2.07 10.51 8.15
N GLY A 23 0.76 10.48 8.38
CA GLY A 23 -0.04 11.70 8.54
C GLY A 23 0.38 12.49 9.76
N ILE A 24 0.61 11.82 10.88
CA ILE A 24 1.05 12.46 12.13
C ILE A 24 2.43 13.10 11.96
N SER A 25 3.33 12.47 11.19
CA SER A 25 4.67 13.01 10.95
C SER A 25 4.69 14.17 9.95
N GLY A 26 3.53 14.64 9.49
CA GLY A 26 3.43 15.83 8.64
C GLY A 26 3.35 15.55 7.15
N ARG A 27 3.24 14.31 6.74
CA ARG A 27 3.09 13.98 5.32
C ARG A 27 1.63 14.14 4.91
N SER A 28 1.36 15.12 4.06
CA SER A 28 0.00 15.42 3.59
C SER A 28 -0.36 14.66 2.31
N THR A 29 0.61 14.08 1.62
CA THR A 29 0.41 13.39 0.35
C THR A 29 1.18 12.09 0.36
N ILE A 30 0.52 11.01 -0.07
CA ILE A 30 1.12 9.69 -0.21
C ILE A 30 0.88 9.23 -1.64
N ASP A 31 1.96 8.95 -2.37
CA ASP A 31 1.88 8.47 -3.73
C ASP A 31 2.11 6.95 -3.73
N PHE A 32 1.24 6.23 -4.42
CA PHE A 32 1.38 4.79 -4.59
C PHE A 32 1.77 4.49 -6.03
N VAL A 33 2.74 3.60 -6.20
CA VAL A 33 3.21 3.19 -7.53
C VAL A 33 2.96 1.70 -7.69
N ILE A 34 2.22 1.34 -8.74
CA ILE A 34 1.94 -0.05 -9.09
C ILE A 34 2.70 -0.38 -10.36
N GLY A 35 3.49 -1.45 -10.34
CA GLY A 35 4.27 -1.86 -11.50
C GLY A 35 3.41 -2.46 -12.61
N GLY A 36 3.95 -2.45 -13.83
CA GLY A 36 3.33 -3.14 -14.95
C GLY A 36 3.62 -4.64 -14.94
N SER A 37 3.43 -5.31 -16.09
CA SER A 37 3.56 -6.76 -16.18
C SER A 37 4.97 -7.28 -15.86
N LEU A 38 5.98 -6.45 -16.01
CA LEU A 38 7.38 -6.81 -15.70
C LEU A 38 7.82 -6.32 -14.32
N GLY A 39 6.89 -5.77 -13.53
CA GLY A 39 7.20 -5.23 -12.22
C GLY A 39 7.74 -3.79 -12.31
N LEU A 40 8.29 -3.31 -11.20
CA LEU A 40 8.86 -1.97 -11.11
C LEU A 40 10.35 -2.01 -11.43
N SER A 41 10.85 -0.96 -12.10
CA SER A 41 12.28 -0.83 -12.36
C SER A 41 13.05 -0.60 -11.05
N ASP A 42 14.35 -0.93 -11.08
CA ASP A 42 15.20 -0.71 -9.91
C ASP A 42 15.26 0.76 -9.51
N ASP A 43 15.22 1.67 -10.49
CA ASP A 43 15.24 3.10 -10.22
C ASP A 43 14.02 3.54 -9.42
N ILE A 44 12.83 3.04 -9.78
CA ILE A 44 11.59 3.34 -9.07
C ILE A 44 11.64 2.76 -7.65
N LEU A 45 12.12 1.52 -7.52
CA LEU A 45 12.23 0.87 -6.21
C LEU A 45 13.18 1.62 -5.28
N LYS A 46 14.29 2.12 -5.82
CA LYS A 46 15.25 2.91 -5.04
C LYS A 46 14.69 4.25 -4.59
N ARG A 47 13.80 4.84 -5.38
CA ARG A 47 13.20 6.14 -5.06
C ARG A 47 12.00 6.03 -4.13
N ALA A 48 11.45 4.83 -3.93
CA ALA A 48 10.32 4.63 -3.05
C ALA A 48 10.77 4.74 -1.59
N ASP A 49 10.01 5.48 -0.80
CA ASP A 49 10.26 5.59 0.64
C ASP A 49 9.99 4.27 1.35
N PHE A 50 9.10 3.47 0.81
CA PHE A 50 8.71 2.20 1.40
C PHE A 50 8.21 1.27 0.31
N GLN A 51 8.54 0.00 0.41
CA GLN A 51 8.06 -1.04 -0.49
C GLN A 51 7.13 -1.97 0.28
N ILE A 52 5.91 -2.11 -0.22
CA ILE A 52 4.90 -2.97 0.41
C ILE A 52 4.52 -4.08 -0.57
N SER A 53 4.30 -5.28 -0.05
CA SER A 53 3.80 -6.40 -0.82
C SER A 53 2.46 -6.85 -0.26
N PHE A 54 1.46 -6.99 -1.13
CA PHE A 54 0.17 -7.58 -0.75
C PHE A 54 0.20 -9.10 -0.80
N SER A 55 1.14 -9.67 -1.56
CA SER A 55 1.28 -11.11 -1.69
C SER A 55 2.53 -11.42 -2.50
N LYS A 56 3.03 -12.63 -2.35
CA LYS A 56 4.10 -13.16 -3.22
C LYS A 56 3.56 -13.58 -4.58
N MET A 57 2.26 -13.61 -4.76
CA MET A 57 1.63 -13.92 -6.03
C MET A 57 1.58 -12.71 -6.93
N THR A 58 1.61 -12.95 -8.23
CA THR A 58 1.48 -11.89 -9.23
C THR A 58 0.00 -11.70 -9.56
N PHE A 59 -0.45 -10.45 -9.55
CA PHE A 59 -1.82 -10.08 -9.88
C PHE A 59 -1.86 -9.24 -11.15
N PRO A 60 -2.97 -9.31 -11.94
CA PRO A 60 -3.17 -8.35 -13.01
C PRO A 60 -3.12 -6.92 -12.49
N HIS A 61 -2.53 -6.02 -13.28
CA HIS A 61 -2.31 -4.63 -12.87
C HIS A 61 -3.61 -3.95 -12.41
N GLN A 62 -4.68 -4.11 -13.19
CA GLN A 62 -5.93 -3.44 -12.87
C GLN A 62 -6.59 -4.02 -11.62
N LEU A 63 -6.48 -5.33 -11.42
CA LEU A 63 -6.98 -5.94 -10.18
C LEU A 63 -6.20 -5.41 -8.97
N MET A 64 -4.89 -5.25 -9.10
CA MET A 64 -4.08 -4.72 -8.01
C MET A 64 -4.49 -3.30 -7.66
N ARG A 65 -4.88 -2.47 -8.64
CA ARG A 65 -5.41 -1.14 -8.36
C ARG A 65 -6.66 -1.19 -7.51
N VAL A 66 -7.57 -2.11 -7.80
CA VAL A 66 -8.80 -2.28 -7.02
C VAL A 66 -8.48 -2.74 -5.60
N VAL A 67 -7.57 -3.70 -5.46
CA VAL A 67 -7.13 -4.19 -4.16
C VAL A 67 -6.51 -3.06 -3.33
N LEU A 68 -5.66 -2.25 -3.94
CA LEU A 68 -5.03 -1.12 -3.26
C LEU A 68 -6.07 -0.11 -2.79
N LEU A 69 -7.02 0.26 -3.65
CA LEU A 69 -8.07 1.21 -3.30
C LEU A 69 -8.94 0.68 -2.16
N GLU A 70 -9.25 -0.61 -2.18
CA GLU A 70 -10.01 -1.24 -1.10
C GLU A 70 -9.26 -1.17 0.22
N GLN A 71 -7.95 -1.44 0.21
CA GLN A 71 -7.14 -1.40 1.43
C GLN A 71 -6.98 0.03 1.96
N ILE A 72 -6.88 1.02 1.09
CA ILE A 72 -6.84 2.41 1.51
C ILE A 72 -8.16 2.80 2.18
N TYR A 73 -9.29 2.44 1.58
CA TYR A 73 -10.60 2.68 2.17
C TYR A 73 -10.73 2.00 3.53
N ARG A 74 -10.33 0.73 3.59
CA ARG A 74 -10.34 -0.04 4.85
C ARG A 74 -9.47 0.62 5.91
N ALA A 75 -8.29 1.11 5.53
CA ALA A 75 -7.39 1.82 6.45
C ALA A 75 -8.05 3.06 7.04
N MET A 76 -8.75 3.84 6.21
CA MET A 76 -9.46 5.02 6.68
C MET A 76 -10.57 4.67 7.66
N ARG A 77 -11.29 3.58 7.43
CA ARG A 77 -12.34 3.12 8.35
C ARG A 77 -11.75 2.64 9.66
N ILE A 78 -10.63 1.94 9.63
CA ILE A 78 -9.93 1.50 10.84
C ILE A 78 -9.46 2.71 11.66
N MET A 79 -8.87 3.72 11.02
CA MET A 79 -8.41 4.93 11.69
C MET A 79 -9.53 5.66 12.41
N LYS A 80 -10.74 5.60 11.88
CA LYS A 80 -11.92 6.25 12.46
C LYS A 80 -12.69 5.35 13.41
N ASN A 81 -12.19 4.17 13.72
CA ASN A 81 -12.87 3.18 14.56
C ASN A 81 -14.24 2.78 14.03
N GLU A 82 -14.40 2.80 12.70
CA GLU A 82 -15.68 2.43 12.09
C GLU A 82 -15.74 0.92 11.86
N PRO A 83 -16.94 0.30 11.97
CA PRO A 83 -17.07 -1.17 11.94
C PRO A 83 -17.06 -1.73 10.50
N TYR A 84 -16.02 -1.49 9.75
CA TYR A 84 -15.86 -2.03 8.40
C TYR A 84 -14.95 -3.25 8.36
N HIS A 85 -13.82 -3.15 9.05
CA HIS A 85 -12.83 -4.24 9.09
C HIS A 85 -13.28 -5.30 10.08
N LYS A 86 -13.24 -6.54 9.63
CA LYS A 86 -13.61 -7.71 10.45
C LYS A 86 -12.45 -8.64 10.64
#